data_6471b0f5d5d7b0e29e28088d54340a1e
#
_entry.id   6471b0f5d5d7b0e29e28088d54340a1e
#
_cell.length_a   1.000
_cell.length_b   1.000
_cell.length_c   1.000
_cell.angle_alpha   90.00
_cell.angle_beta   90.00
_cell.angle_gamma   90.00
#
_symmetry.space_group_name_H-M   'P 1'
#
loop_
_entity.id
_entity.type
_entity.pdbx_description
1 polymer ?
#
loop_
_entity_poly.entity_id
_entity_poly.type
_entity_poly.pdbx_seq_one_letter_code
_entity_poly.pdbx_strand_id
1 'polypeptide(L)'
;MRHLTRRQLLAHGAQFGCTAATLAMPAMSFGVGEWGEIPSGVWDTPPNTRILEIHLLGGMAPFESFYFRPASGLRTRGFDSEVAALNWNPSPAVCSGSPPGPLPAPPPSPPIASQFLANDENGKAVHLGPFAAKLWPAHIRNRTRVVVLRHDLMPHEAAIPYVMTGLRIGRPTQASLGAAIQQRFRALDESAGLPIRTAPYSYGLLPQDAGLNSLLFSTMGQLGAHDGSAKPLVLRVGPLFSTFISQLGRPGMTPSADALLDNLRAQYRDWLRLQGAATPAAPARSKAFRDYDLAAANLFNAPSLASFFQTLPQTIVNGAGCAAENLPFTTGANTTEAALKAAVFLLTRPAPLGARYVQVVDSGISKFAGLPYDVHTVRNATDTGSNLWNTLSTLMSMVRDPANPTPQDADKLDLSNTLIAINTEFGRTPFKSLGNSPSAASSGRDHWPDAFCSVMIGGPIATPKVLGSISDAANLNAVADISYTPTDLRAAQLLAMNVDPFEAENYQLGALSAPFAGAANHTAGMVALRQKFFD
;
A
#
# COMPACT_ATOMS: atom_id res chain seq x y z
N MET A 1 -26.11 -9.16 -25.07
CA MET A 1 -25.31 -10.37 -25.39
C MET A 1 -24.28 -10.51 -24.28
N ARG A 2 -24.29 -11.64 -23.54
CA ARG A 2 -23.29 -11.89 -22.50
C ARG A 2 -21.98 -12.25 -23.20
N HIS A 3 -20.92 -11.49 -22.98
CA HIS A 3 -19.59 -11.84 -23.46
C HIS A 3 -19.11 -13.08 -22.70
N LEU A 4 -19.03 -14.20 -23.38
CA LEU A 4 -18.42 -15.41 -22.85
C LEU A 4 -16.91 -15.21 -22.83
N THR A 5 -16.28 -15.49 -21.71
CA THR A 5 -14.83 -15.49 -21.62
C THR A 5 -14.25 -16.63 -22.48
N ARG A 6 -13.01 -16.48 -22.95
CA ARG A 6 -12.32 -17.50 -23.78
C ARG A 6 -12.29 -18.88 -23.10
N ARG A 7 -12.25 -18.95 -21.76
CA ARG A 7 -12.36 -20.18 -20.97
C ARG A 7 -13.76 -20.80 -21.05
N GLN A 8 -14.82 -20.00 -21.03
CA GLN A 8 -16.20 -20.45 -21.16
C GLN A 8 -16.48 -20.97 -22.59
N LEU A 9 -15.86 -20.33 -23.59
CA LEU A 9 -15.97 -20.79 -24.98
C LEU A 9 -15.30 -22.16 -25.18
N LEU A 10 -14.13 -22.38 -24.58
CA LEU A 10 -13.42 -23.66 -24.62
C LEU A 10 -14.15 -24.75 -23.82
N ALA A 11 -14.74 -24.41 -22.68
CA ALA A 11 -15.52 -25.35 -21.88
C ALA A 11 -16.83 -25.77 -22.58
N HIS A 12 -17.49 -24.86 -23.29
CA HIS A 12 -18.68 -25.19 -24.08
C HIS A 12 -18.35 -25.94 -25.37
N GLY A 13 -17.21 -25.68 -26.01
CA GLY A 13 -16.72 -26.43 -27.17
C GLY A 13 -16.47 -27.92 -26.88
N ALA A 14 -16.07 -28.25 -25.65
CA ALA A 14 -15.84 -29.63 -25.22
C ALA A 14 -17.13 -30.40 -24.88
N GLN A 15 -18.25 -29.73 -24.67
CA GLN A 15 -19.55 -30.36 -24.35
C GLN A 15 -20.37 -30.75 -25.59
N PHE A 16 -20.08 -30.17 -26.76
CA PHE A 16 -20.69 -30.58 -28.02
C PHE A 16 -19.72 -31.53 -28.71
N GLY A 17 -19.97 -32.84 -28.53
CA GLY A 17 -19.21 -33.90 -29.18
C GLY A 17 -19.23 -33.78 -30.70
N CYS A 18 -18.32 -32.99 -31.24
CA CYS A 18 -18.00 -33.00 -32.67
C CYS A 18 -16.94 -34.06 -32.90
N THR A 19 -17.34 -35.15 -33.54
CA THR A 19 -16.47 -36.11 -34.23
C THR A 19 -15.36 -35.39 -35.02
N ALA A 20 -14.15 -35.83 -34.79
CA ALA A 20 -12.93 -35.29 -35.35
C ALA A 20 -12.97 -35.24 -36.87
N ALA A 21 -13.28 -34.08 -37.43
CA ALA A 21 -12.78 -33.70 -38.75
C ALA A 21 -11.49 -32.91 -38.50
N THR A 22 -10.37 -33.53 -38.77
CA THR A 22 -9.03 -32.90 -38.80
C THR A 22 -9.00 -31.88 -39.94
N LEU A 23 -9.60 -30.72 -39.71
CA LEU A 23 -9.22 -29.50 -40.40
C LEU A 23 -7.92 -29.02 -39.77
N ALA A 24 -6.80 -29.22 -40.47
CA ALA A 24 -5.55 -28.55 -40.19
C ALA A 24 -5.79 -27.04 -40.35
N MET A 25 -6.32 -26.40 -39.30
CA MET A 25 -6.21 -24.97 -39.18
C MET A 25 -4.73 -24.66 -38.99
N PRO A 26 -4.16 -23.72 -39.78
CA PRO A 26 -2.84 -23.24 -39.49
C PRO A 26 -2.85 -22.84 -38.01
N ALA A 27 -1.90 -23.37 -37.26
CA ALA A 27 -1.66 -22.95 -35.90
C ALA A 27 -1.37 -21.44 -35.97
N MET A 28 -2.42 -20.62 -35.82
CA MET A 28 -2.20 -19.26 -35.38
C MET A 28 -1.62 -19.41 -33.97
N SER A 29 -0.31 -19.41 -33.88
CA SER A 29 0.37 -19.09 -32.66
C SER A 29 -0.01 -17.63 -32.35
N PHE A 30 -1.19 -17.44 -31.77
CA PHE A 30 -1.37 -16.27 -30.94
C PHE A 30 -0.28 -16.45 -29.88
N GLY A 31 0.77 -15.63 -29.97
CA GLY A 31 1.73 -15.52 -28.90
C GLY A 31 0.89 -15.32 -27.65
N VAL A 32 0.81 -16.35 -26.82
CA VAL A 32 0.17 -16.25 -25.50
C VAL A 32 1.14 -15.38 -24.75
N GLY A 33 0.91 -14.05 -24.79
CA GLY A 33 1.62 -13.11 -23.95
C GLY A 33 1.57 -13.65 -22.52
N GLU A 34 2.66 -13.54 -21.80
CA GLU A 34 2.68 -13.94 -20.41
C GLU A 34 1.59 -13.19 -19.65
N TRP A 35 0.90 -13.87 -18.75
CA TRP A 35 -0.18 -13.25 -17.97
C TRP A 35 0.29 -11.94 -17.30
N GLY A 36 -0.45 -10.86 -17.49
CA GLY A 36 -0.15 -9.53 -16.94
C GLY A 36 1.07 -8.85 -17.60
N GLU A 37 1.49 -9.28 -18.77
CA GLU A 37 2.57 -8.62 -19.52
C GLU A 37 2.08 -7.31 -20.13
N ILE A 38 2.87 -6.25 -19.92
CA ILE A 38 2.59 -4.95 -20.53
C ILE A 38 3.01 -4.98 -22.01
N PRO A 39 2.14 -4.55 -22.94
CA PRO A 39 2.46 -4.46 -24.34
C PRO A 39 3.72 -3.61 -24.62
N SER A 40 4.47 -4.00 -25.65
CA SER A 40 5.60 -3.21 -26.14
C SER A 40 5.15 -1.79 -26.53
N GLY A 41 6.00 -0.79 -26.24
CA GLY A 41 5.71 0.62 -26.51
C GLY A 41 5.03 1.38 -25.35
N VAL A 42 4.59 0.68 -24.31
CA VAL A 42 4.16 1.37 -23.07
C VAL A 42 5.37 1.92 -22.32
N TRP A 43 6.42 1.13 -22.20
CA TRP A 43 7.72 1.53 -21.65
C TRP A 43 8.82 1.38 -22.71
N ASP A 44 9.76 2.33 -22.77
CA ASP A 44 10.97 2.17 -23.57
C ASP A 44 11.86 1.06 -22.96
N THR A 45 11.94 1.05 -21.63
CA THR A 45 12.56 -0.02 -20.85
C THR A 45 11.62 -0.38 -19.72
N PRO A 46 11.11 -1.61 -19.64
CA PRO A 46 10.20 -2.02 -18.58
C PRO A 46 10.85 -1.84 -17.21
N PRO A 47 10.14 -1.21 -16.26
CA PRO A 47 10.69 -0.99 -14.92
C PRO A 47 10.78 -2.31 -14.13
N ASN A 48 11.90 -2.49 -13.43
CA ASN A 48 12.07 -3.59 -12.47
C ASN A 48 11.85 -3.08 -11.05
N THR A 49 10.67 -2.52 -10.81
CA THR A 49 10.35 -1.82 -9.56
C THR A 49 9.83 -2.79 -8.50
N ARG A 50 10.12 -2.48 -7.23
CA ARG A 50 9.47 -3.05 -6.03
C ARG A 50 8.63 -1.97 -5.41
N ILE A 51 7.58 -2.32 -4.68
CA ILE A 51 6.73 -1.33 -4.00
C ILE A 51 6.73 -1.55 -2.48
N LEU A 52 7.03 -0.48 -1.75
CA LEU A 52 6.67 -0.31 -0.35
C LEU A 52 5.44 0.60 -0.30
N GLU A 53 4.32 0.06 0.15
CA GLU A 53 3.11 0.86 0.39
C GLU A 53 2.90 1.07 1.88
N ILE A 54 2.62 2.31 2.27
CA ILE A 54 2.31 2.71 3.65
C ILE A 54 0.91 3.30 3.65
N HIS A 55 0.00 2.68 4.41
CA HIS A 55 -1.37 3.17 4.58
C HIS A 55 -1.49 3.88 5.92
N LEU A 56 -1.66 5.21 5.87
CA LEU A 56 -1.88 6.07 7.04
C LEU A 56 -3.34 5.96 7.48
N LEU A 57 -3.60 5.15 8.50
CA LEU A 57 -4.95 4.75 8.89
C LEU A 57 -5.68 5.85 9.69
N GLY A 58 -6.82 6.29 9.20
CA GLY A 58 -7.68 7.26 9.90
C GLY A 58 -7.93 8.56 9.14
N GLY A 59 -7.36 8.74 7.94
CA GLY A 59 -7.58 9.92 7.13
C GLY A 59 -6.59 11.06 7.42
N MET A 60 -5.57 11.18 6.58
CA MET A 60 -4.52 12.18 6.74
C MET A 60 -4.86 13.51 6.06
N ALA A 61 -4.80 14.60 6.82
CA ALA A 61 -4.96 15.94 6.26
C ALA A 61 -3.76 16.31 5.35
N PRO A 62 -3.98 16.70 4.10
CA PRO A 62 -2.89 17.04 3.20
C PRO A 62 -2.25 18.40 3.49
N PHE A 63 -2.99 19.31 4.14
CA PHE A 63 -2.64 20.73 4.22
C PHE A 63 -1.42 21.03 5.09
N GLU A 64 -1.10 20.21 6.06
CA GLU A 64 0.07 20.33 6.94
C GLU A 64 1.21 19.41 6.55
N SER A 65 0.96 18.49 5.61
CA SER A 65 1.90 17.43 5.25
C SER A 65 2.38 17.55 3.80
N PHE A 66 1.55 17.16 2.83
CA PHE A 66 2.00 16.94 1.46
C PHE A 66 1.48 17.97 0.45
N TYR A 67 0.48 18.76 0.84
CA TYR A 67 -0.11 19.79 -0.03
C TYR A 67 -0.27 21.11 0.75
N PHE A 68 0.83 21.65 1.22
CA PHE A 68 0.85 22.89 1.96
C PHE A 68 1.01 24.08 1.00
N ARG A 69 0.22 25.15 1.22
CA ARG A 69 0.23 26.36 0.39
C ARG A 69 0.42 27.60 1.27
N PRO A 70 1.67 28.09 1.40
CA PRO A 70 1.99 29.20 2.31
C PRO A 70 1.23 30.49 2.04
N ALA A 71 0.86 30.73 0.78
CA ALA A 71 0.20 31.96 0.34
C ALA A 71 -1.33 31.86 0.28
N SER A 72 -1.93 30.69 0.61
CA SER A 72 -3.37 30.52 0.49
C SER A 72 -4.12 31.05 1.72
N GLY A 73 -5.36 31.55 1.48
CA GLY A 73 -6.27 31.93 2.55
C GLY A 73 -6.75 30.77 3.44
N LEU A 74 -6.38 29.52 3.13
CA LEU A 74 -6.51 28.35 4.01
C LEU A 74 -5.75 28.54 5.33
N ARG A 75 -4.73 29.40 5.30
CA ARG A 75 -3.86 29.75 6.40
C ARG A 75 -4.52 30.54 7.53
N THR A 76 -5.67 31.14 7.33
CA THR A 76 -6.16 32.20 8.23
C THR A 76 -7.30 31.82 9.19
N ARG A 77 -7.69 30.53 9.29
CA ARG A 77 -8.89 30.17 10.06
C ARG A 77 -8.66 29.14 11.17
N GLY A 78 -7.89 29.49 12.18
CA GLY A 78 -7.83 28.73 13.43
C GLY A 78 -6.84 27.57 13.44
N PHE A 79 -6.47 27.05 12.27
CA PHE A 79 -5.51 25.95 12.13
C PHE A 79 -4.06 26.43 12.22
N ASP A 80 -3.77 27.61 11.68
CA ASP A 80 -2.43 28.20 11.73
C ASP A 80 -1.96 28.49 13.16
N SER A 81 -2.88 28.81 14.06
CA SER A 81 -2.53 29.03 15.46
C SER A 81 -2.05 27.75 16.14
N GLU A 82 -2.56 26.58 15.76
CA GLU A 82 -2.12 25.31 16.32
C GLU A 82 -0.79 24.87 15.69
N VAL A 83 -0.64 24.96 14.36
CA VAL A 83 0.59 24.58 13.66
C VAL A 83 1.71 25.58 13.92
N ALA A 84 1.41 26.88 14.00
CA ALA A 84 2.37 27.91 14.37
C ALA A 84 2.74 27.85 15.86
N ALA A 85 1.76 27.58 16.73
CA ALA A 85 2.00 27.37 18.16
C ALA A 85 2.84 26.12 18.44
N LEU A 86 2.77 25.14 17.56
CA LEU A 86 3.57 23.93 17.70
C LEU A 86 5.05 24.19 17.55
N ASN A 87 5.46 25.35 16.94
CA ASN A 87 6.89 25.62 16.70
C ASN A 87 7.59 24.28 16.43
N TRP A 88 6.95 23.49 15.50
CA TRP A 88 7.11 22.05 15.39
C TRP A 88 8.57 21.72 15.26
N ASN A 89 9.19 21.53 16.38
CA ASN A 89 10.52 20.98 16.49
C ASN A 89 10.35 19.57 17.04
N PRO A 90 10.23 18.57 16.17
CA PRO A 90 10.15 17.19 16.58
C PRO A 90 11.47 16.84 17.24
N SER A 91 11.56 17.15 18.49
CA SER A 91 12.60 16.65 19.38
C SER A 91 12.30 15.18 19.66
N PRO A 92 13.31 14.34 19.92
CA PRO A 92 13.12 13.04 20.59
C PRO A 92 12.21 13.09 21.81
N ALA A 93 12.00 14.26 22.40
CA ALA A 93 11.01 14.51 23.44
C ALA A 93 9.55 14.23 23.04
N VAL A 94 9.20 14.19 21.75
CA VAL A 94 7.88 13.72 21.30
C VAL A 94 7.63 12.27 21.74
N CYS A 95 8.68 11.50 21.87
CA CYS A 95 8.62 10.14 22.38
C CYS A 95 8.59 10.06 23.92
N SER A 96 8.81 11.14 24.63
CA SER A 96 8.89 11.13 26.11
C SER A 96 7.54 11.07 26.80
N GLY A 97 6.44 11.09 26.03
CA GLY A 97 5.08 10.89 26.55
C GLY A 97 4.62 11.89 27.59
N SER A 98 5.37 12.92 27.85
CA SER A 98 4.84 14.04 28.62
C SER A 98 3.76 14.70 27.78
N PRO A 99 2.51 14.82 28.27
CA PRO A 99 1.56 15.66 27.58
C PRO A 99 2.24 17.01 27.39
N PRO A 100 2.18 17.61 26.20
CA PRO A 100 2.74 18.93 26.00
C PRO A 100 2.19 19.79 27.13
N GLY A 101 3.08 20.36 27.93
CA GLY A 101 2.68 21.33 28.96
C GLY A 101 1.81 22.39 28.28
N PRO A 102 1.07 23.21 29.04
CA PRO A 102 0.29 24.29 28.45
C PRO A 102 1.22 25.02 27.47
N LEU A 103 0.82 25.02 26.19
CA LEU A 103 1.62 25.55 25.10
C LEU A 103 2.10 26.94 25.49
N PRO A 104 3.41 27.23 25.47
CA PRO A 104 3.90 28.58 25.67
C PRO A 104 3.21 29.49 24.68
N ALA A 105 2.87 30.71 25.12
CA ALA A 105 2.29 31.72 24.26
C ALA A 105 3.09 31.75 22.93
N PRO A 106 2.42 31.70 21.76
CA PRO A 106 3.11 31.60 20.49
C PRO A 106 4.12 32.75 20.38
N PRO A 107 5.38 32.47 20.08
CA PRO A 107 6.33 33.51 19.75
C PRO A 107 5.80 34.29 18.54
N PRO A 108 6.14 35.57 18.37
CA PRO A 108 5.74 36.33 17.19
C PRO A 108 6.23 35.57 15.96
N SER A 109 5.27 35.02 15.27
CA SER A 109 5.26 34.09 14.12
C SER A 109 6.61 33.87 13.42
N PRO A 110 7.38 32.83 13.78
CA PRO A 110 8.40 32.37 12.85
C PRO A 110 7.69 31.80 11.59
N PRO A 111 8.30 31.92 10.41
CA PRO A 111 7.73 31.33 9.21
C PRO A 111 7.52 29.83 9.44
N ILE A 112 6.31 29.33 9.14
CA ILE A 112 5.99 27.90 9.24
C ILE A 112 6.99 27.14 8.36
N ALA A 113 7.65 26.13 8.93
CA ALA A 113 8.61 25.33 8.20
C ALA A 113 7.91 24.66 7.00
N SER A 114 8.36 25.00 5.81
CA SER A 114 7.83 24.40 4.58
C SER A 114 8.94 24.31 3.53
N GLN A 115 8.77 23.39 2.58
CA GLN A 115 9.73 23.17 1.52
C GLN A 115 9.01 23.09 0.19
N PHE A 116 9.36 23.97 -0.76
CA PHE A 116 8.79 23.94 -2.10
C PHE A 116 9.01 22.57 -2.76
N LEU A 117 7.95 22.00 -3.30
CA LEU A 117 7.97 20.73 -4.03
C LEU A 117 7.85 20.97 -5.54
N ALA A 118 6.71 21.46 -5.98
CA ALA A 118 6.42 21.74 -7.38
C ALA A 118 5.17 22.63 -7.48
N ASN A 119 4.85 23.13 -8.66
CA ASN A 119 3.54 23.70 -8.93
C ASN A 119 2.52 22.59 -9.17
N ASP A 120 1.27 22.83 -8.76
CA ASP A 120 0.13 21.98 -9.10
C ASP A 120 -0.32 22.20 -10.56
N GLU A 121 -1.33 21.46 -11.01
CA GLU A 121 -1.82 21.56 -12.39
C GLU A 121 -2.55 22.88 -12.70
N ASN A 122 -2.87 23.68 -11.69
CA ASN A 122 -3.35 25.06 -11.85
C ASN A 122 -2.21 26.10 -11.76
N GLY A 123 -0.94 25.67 -11.73
CA GLY A 123 0.24 26.52 -11.68
C GLY A 123 0.53 27.12 -10.30
N LYS A 124 -0.13 26.66 -9.24
CA LYS A 124 0.05 27.19 -7.89
C LYS A 124 1.14 26.44 -7.14
N ALA A 125 2.01 27.17 -6.45
CA ALA A 125 3.10 26.59 -5.69
C ALA A 125 2.61 25.71 -4.53
N VAL A 126 3.05 24.46 -4.51
CA VAL A 126 2.78 23.50 -3.44
C VAL A 126 4.07 23.17 -2.71
N HIS A 127 3.99 23.16 -1.40
CA HIS A 127 5.08 22.85 -0.50
C HIS A 127 4.78 21.58 0.29
N LEU A 128 5.83 20.91 0.72
CA LEU A 128 5.75 19.99 1.86
C LEU A 128 5.54 20.83 3.10
N GLY A 129 4.54 20.47 3.89
CA GLY A 129 4.16 21.19 5.09
C GLY A 129 5.03 20.87 6.30
N PRO A 130 4.74 21.49 7.45
CA PRO A 130 5.58 21.42 8.65
C PRO A 130 5.79 19.99 9.16
N PHE A 131 4.85 19.07 8.92
CA PHE A 131 4.98 17.67 9.37
C PHE A 131 5.93 16.82 8.51
N ALA A 132 6.26 17.27 7.31
CA ALA A 132 7.08 16.53 6.36
C ALA A 132 8.36 17.26 5.96
N ALA A 133 8.35 18.58 5.87
CA ALA A 133 9.39 19.38 5.23
C ALA A 133 10.81 19.11 5.72
N LYS A 134 11.01 18.97 7.04
CA LYS A 134 12.34 18.73 7.65
C LYS A 134 12.88 17.32 7.39
N LEU A 135 12.02 16.38 7.05
CA LEU A 135 12.37 14.98 6.83
C LEU A 135 12.60 14.63 5.37
N TRP A 136 12.46 15.59 4.45
CA TRP A 136 12.47 15.35 3.02
C TRP A 136 13.74 15.88 2.36
N PRO A 137 14.86 15.13 2.34
CA PRO A 137 16.11 15.59 1.72
C PRO A 137 15.94 15.70 0.20
N ALA A 138 16.87 16.43 -0.42
CA ALA A 138 16.78 16.77 -1.85
C ALA A 138 16.69 15.55 -2.78
N HIS A 139 17.45 14.48 -2.52
CA HIS A 139 17.45 13.27 -3.34
C HIS A 139 16.10 12.54 -3.30
N ILE A 140 15.34 12.62 -2.21
CA ILE A 140 13.99 12.09 -2.08
C ILE A 140 12.99 13.05 -2.73
N ARG A 141 13.08 14.35 -2.42
CA ARG A 141 12.19 15.37 -2.97
C ARG A 141 12.18 15.37 -4.50
N ASN A 142 13.36 15.27 -5.11
CA ASN A 142 13.50 15.27 -6.57
C ASN A 142 12.85 14.07 -7.26
N ARG A 143 12.48 13.04 -6.50
CA ARG A 143 11.78 11.83 -6.96
C ARG A 143 10.41 11.66 -6.34
N THR A 144 9.79 12.77 -5.89
CA THR A 144 8.50 12.75 -5.21
C THR A 144 7.39 13.26 -6.12
N ARG A 145 6.27 12.54 -6.12
CA ARG A 145 5.01 12.99 -6.70
C ARG A 145 3.94 13.01 -5.63
N VAL A 146 3.20 14.09 -5.58
CA VAL A 146 1.98 14.21 -4.80
C VAL A 146 0.80 14.12 -5.76
N VAL A 147 -0.13 13.23 -5.48
CA VAL A 147 -1.32 13.00 -6.30
C VAL A 147 -2.53 13.43 -5.51
N VAL A 148 -3.26 14.41 -6.01
CA VAL A 148 -4.54 14.83 -5.44
C VAL A 148 -5.60 13.84 -5.84
N LEU A 149 -6.23 13.23 -4.86
CA LEU A 149 -7.27 12.22 -5.01
C LEU A 149 -8.62 12.76 -4.55
N ARG A 150 -9.68 12.18 -5.11
CA ARG A 150 -11.05 12.44 -4.73
C ARG A 150 -11.90 11.17 -4.87
N HIS A 151 -12.85 11.00 -3.96
CA HIS A 151 -13.96 10.04 -4.07
C HIS A 151 -15.16 10.53 -3.23
N ASP A 152 -16.22 9.73 -3.16
CA ASP A 152 -17.48 10.09 -2.50
C ASP A 152 -17.78 9.26 -1.24
N LEU A 153 -16.81 8.48 -0.75
CA LEU A 153 -17.01 7.58 0.39
C LEU A 153 -16.58 8.26 1.69
N MET A 154 -17.50 8.38 2.64
CA MET A 154 -17.26 8.98 3.96
C MET A 154 -16.87 7.98 5.06
N PRO A 155 -17.51 6.77 5.16
CA PRO A 155 -17.16 5.80 6.20
C PRO A 155 -15.81 5.14 5.93
N HIS A 156 -15.00 4.95 6.96
CA HIS A 156 -13.71 4.23 6.89
C HIS A 156 -13.87 2.85 6.26
N GLU A 157 -14.93 2.12 6.63
CA GLU A 157 -15.21 0.77 6.19
C GLU A 157 -15.45 0.65 4.67
N ALA A 158 -15.90 1.73 4.04
CA ALA A 158 -16.10 1.79 2.60
C ALA A 158 -14.88 2.37 1.87
N ALA A 159 -14.24 3.38 2.46
CA ALA A 159 -13.13 4.12 1.85
C ALA A 159 -11.82 3.30 1.86
N ILE A 160 -11.50 2.60 2.95
CA ILE A 160 -10.29 1.78 3.07
C ILE A 160 -10.20 0.73 1.96
N PRO A 161 -11.19 -0.16 1.75
CA PRO A 161 -11.11 -1.13 0.66
C PRO A 161 -11.01 -0.47 -0.71
N TYR A 162 -11.71 0.65 -0.93
CA TYR A 162 -11.63 1.35 -2.20
C TYR A 162 -10.23 1.91 -2.46
N VAL A 163 -9.64 2.59 -1.49
CA VAL A 163 -8.30 3.16 -1.66
C VAL A 163 -7.24 2.05 -1.76
N MET A 164 -7.36 0.98 -0.99
CA MET A 164 -6.39 -0.11 -1.01
C MET A 164 -6.45 -0.99 -2.26
N THR A 165 -7.61 -1.12 -2.89
CA THR A 165 -7.80 -2.00 -4.06
C THR A 165 -8.06 -1.24 -5.37
N GLY A 166 -8.42 0.03 -5.31
CA GLY A 166 -8.88 0.82 -6.47
C GLY A 166 -10.30 0.47 -6.93
N LEU A 167 -10.99 -0.43 -6.24
CA LEU A 167 -12.33 -0.89 -6.60
C LEU A 167 -13.29 -0.77 -5.42
N ARG A 168 -14.53 -0.33 -5.70
CA ARG A 168 -15.57 -0.21 -4.68
C ARG A 168 -15.99 -1.58 -4.16
N ILE A 169 -16.37 -1.65 -2.88
CA ILE A 169 -16.90 -2.85 -2.24
C ILE A 169 -18.04 -3.44 -3.06
N GLY A 170 -18.10 -4.78 -3.09
CA GLY A 170 -19.17 -5.53 -3.77
C GLY A 170 -18.86 -5.90 -5.22
N ARG A 171 -17.71 -5.56 -5.76
CA ARG A 171 -17.27 -6.08 -7.05
C ARG A 171 -16.62 -7.46 -6.87
N PRO A 172 -17.10 -8.51 -7.53
CA PRO A 172 -16.56 -9.87 -7.37
C PRO A 172 -15.12 -10.00 -7.89
N THR A 173 -14.69 -9.08 -8.74
CA THR A 173 -13.32 -9.02 -9.30
C THR A 173 -12.36 -8.21 -8.45
N GLN A 174 -12.83 -7.64 -7.34
CA GLN A 174 -12.01 -6.83 -6.46
C GLN A 174 -10.84 -7.64 -5.89
N ALA A 175 -9.63 -7.28 -6.30
CA ALA A 175 -8.40 -7.87 -5.80
C ALA A 175 -7.54 -6.80 -5.12
N SER A 176 -6.77 -7.20 -4.11
CA SER A 176 -5.72 -6.32 -3.58
C SER A 176 -4.60 -6.16 -4.60
N LEU A 177 -3.88 -5.04 -4.53
CA LEU A 177 -2.69 -4.81 -5.35
C LEU A 177 -1.67 -5.94 -5.18
N GLY A 178 -1.49 -6.39 -3.93
CA GLY A 178 -0.62 -7.51 -3.60
C GLY A 178 -1.01 -8.81 -4.28
N ALA A 179 -2.31 -9.09 -4.44
CA ALA A 179 -2.79 -10.28 -5.12
C ALA A 179 -2.47 -10.25 -6.63
N ALA A 180 -2.69 -9.12 -7.29
CA ALA A 180 -2.35 -8.96 -8.70
C ALA A 180 -0.84 -9.12 -8.95
N ILE A 181 0.00 -8.52 -8.11
CA ILE A 181 1.45 -8.63 -8.18
C ILE A 181 1.91 -10.07 -7.89
N GLN A 182 1.37 -10.71 -6.86
CA GLN A 182 1.69 -12.10 -6.54
C GLN A 182 1.39 -13.03 -7.73
N GLN A 183 0.23 -12.85 -8.37
CA GLN A 183 -0.17 -13.63 -9.53
C GLN A 183 0.79 -13.45 -10.70
N ARG A 184 1.15 -12.21 -11.02
CA ARG A 184 2.07 -11.91 -12.13
C ARG A 184 3.43 -12.58 -11.96
N PHE A 185 4.07 -12.37 -10.81
CA PHE A 185 5.41 -12.88 -10.58
C PHE A 185 5.45 -14.40 -10.44
N ARG A 186 4.38 -15.02 -9.96
CA ARG A 186 4.26 -16.48 -9.99
C ARG A 186 4.07 -17.03 -11.40
N ALA A 187 3.26 -16.36 -12.22
CA ALA A 187 3.10 -16.75 -13.62
C ALA A 187 4.43 -16.67 -14.39
N LEU A 188 5.28 -15.69 -14.08
CA LEU A 188 6.64 -15.59 -14.62
C LEU A 188 7.52 -16.78 -14.20
N ASP A 189 7.48 -17.17 -12.91
CA ASP A 189 8.23 -18.35 -12.46
C ASP A 189 7.74 -19.63 -13.17
N GLU A 190 6.43 -19.81 -13.27
CA GLU A 190 5.82 -20.97 -13.96
C GLU A 190 6.21 -21.01 -15.43
N SER A 191 6.18 -19.88 -16.14
CA SER A 191 6.56 -19.81 -17.55
C SER A 191 8.05 -20.08 -17.76
N ALA A 192 8.89 -19.71 -16.80
CA ALA A 192 10.31 -19.99 -16.77
C ALA A 192 10.65 -21.42 -16.28
N GLY A 193 9.67 -22.24 -15.93
CA GLY A 193 9.87 -23.58 -15.40
C GLY A 193 10.55 -23.61 -14.03
N LEU A 194 10.49 -22.51 -13.27
CA LEU A 194 11.11 -22.40 -11.96
C LEU A 194 10.26 -23.11 -10.90
N PRO A 195 10.89 -23.66 -9.84
CA PRO A 195 10.16 -24.26 -8.75
C PRO A 195 9.34 -23.22 -7.98
N ILE A 196 8.23 -23.65 -7.39
CA ILE A 196 7.39 -22.78 -6.56
C ILE A 196 8.24 -22.19 -5.43
N ARG A 197 8.27 -20.87 -5.34
CA ARG A 197 8.98 -20.15 -4.28
C ARG A 197 8.42 -20.47 -2.90
N THR A 198 9.33 -20.61 -1.94
CA THR A 198 8.99 -20.72 -0.51
C THR A 198 8.47 -19.40 0.04
N ALA A 199 9.09 -18.27 -0.37
CA ALA A 199 8.72 -16.93 0.08
C ALA A 199 7.75 -16.28 -0.92
N PRO A 200 6.63 -15.69 -0.47
CA PRO A 200 5.71 -14.95 -1.32
C PRO A 200 6.38 -13.72 -1.98
N TYR A 201 5.81 -13.27 -3.07
CA TYR A 201 6.18 -11.99 -3.70
C TYR A 201 5.52 -10.79 -3.03
N SER A 202 4.37 -11.02 -2.35
CA SER A 202 3.56 -9.97 -1.75
C SER A 202 3.27 -10.24 -0.28
N TYR A 203 3.46 -9.21 0.54
CA TYR A 203 3.19 -9.25 1.97
C TYR A 203 2.28 -8.09 2.38
N GLY A 204 1.44 -8.34 3.39
CA GLY A 204 0.75 -7.34 4.17
C GLY A 204 1.26 -7.37 5.61
N LEU A 205 1.71 -6.25 6.15
CA LEU A 205 2.16 -6.11 7.53
C LEU A 205 1.16 -5.25 8.30
N LEU A 206 0.40 -5.91 9.16
CA LEU A 206 -0.68 -5.29 9.91
C LEU A 206 -0.33 -5.25 11.39
N PRO A 207 -0.09 -4.06 11.99
CA PRO A 207 0.10 -3.94 13.42
C PRO A 207 -1.09 -4.52 14.20
N GLN A 208 -0.81 -5.26 15.28
CA GLN A 208 -1.87 -5.91 16.09
C GLN A 208 -2.86 -4.93 16.70
N ASP A 209 -2.40 -3.73 16.94
CA ASP A 209 -3.11 -2.64 17.59
C ASP A 209 -3.78 -1.65 16.62
N ALA A 210 -3.69 -1.89 15.30
CA ALA A 210 -4.44 -1.10 14.33
C ALA A 210 -5.95 -1.27 14.54
N GLY A 211 -6.68 -0.18 14.41
CA GLY A 211 -8.14 -0.22 14.31
C GLY A 211 -8.59 -0.97 13.05
N LEU A 212 -9.85 -1.41 13.02
CA LEU A 212 -10.44 -2.09 11.85
C LEU A 212 -9.63 -3.30 11.33
N ASN A 213 -8.94 -3.99 12.23
CA ASN A 213 -8.01 -5.09 11.92
C ASN A 213 -8.59 -6.15 10.97
N SER A 214 -9.85 -6.56 11.19
CA SER A 214 -10.48 -7.59 10.35
C SER A 214 -10.72 -7.10 8.93
N LEU A 215 -11.12 -5.85 8.78
CA LEU A 215 -11.32 -5.21 7.47
C LEU A 215 -10.00 -5.09 6.72
N LEU A 216 -8.98 -4.56 7.37
CA LEU A 216 -7.63 -4.41 6.79
C LEU A 216 -7.05 -5.75 6.37
N PHE A 217 -7.12 -6.77 7.26
CA PHE A 217 -6.65 -8.11 6.98
C PHE A 217 -7.35 -8.73 5.75
N SER A 218 -8.68 -8.61 5.69
CA SER A 218 -9.45 -9.14 4.57
C SER A 218 -9.15 -8.39 3.27
N THR A 219 -9.02 -7.06 3.32
CA THR A 219 -8.74 -6.22 2.15
C THR A 219 -7.33 -6.49 1.58
N MET A 220 -6.31 -6.59 2.43
CA MET A 220 -4.95 -6.92 2.01
C MET A 220 -4.86 -8.30 1.36
N GLY A 221 -5.62 -9.26 1.87
CA GLY A 221 -5.65 -10.65 1.37
C GLY A 221 -6.68 -10.93 0.28
N GLN A 222 -7.35 -9.91 -0.26
CA GLN A 222 -8.45 -10.08 -1.19
C GLN A 222 -7.95 -10.53 -2.57
N LEU A 223 -8.53 -11.62 -3.08
CA LEU A 223 -8.08 -12.28 -4.31
C LEU A 223 -8.85 -11.85 -5.57
N GLY A 224 -10.08 -11.37 -5.42
CA GLY A 224 -10.94 -11.09 -6.57
C GLY A 224 -11.15 -12.32 -7.44
N ALA A 225 -10.87 -12.17 -8.74
CA ALA A 225 -10.96 -13.25 -9.72
C ALA A 225 -9.75 -14.19 -9.73
N HIS A 226 -8.67 -13.86 -9.01
CA HIS A 226 -7.47 -14.69 -8.96
C HIS A 226 -7.69 -15.98 -8.15
N ASP A 227 -6.86 -16.97 -8.38
CA ASP A 227 -6.87 -18.20 -7.57
C ASP A 227 -6.09 -18.01 -6.26
N GLY A 228 -6.18 -18.99 -5.35
CA GLY A 228 -5.56 -18.93 -4.04
C GLY A 228 -4.03 -18.78 -4.08
N SER A 229 -3.40 -19.11 -5.20
CA SER A 229 -1.96 -18.96 -5.38
C SER A 229 -1.52 -17.50 -5.46
N ALA A 230 -2.44 -16.61 -5.78
CA ALA A 230 -2.24 -15.16 -5.80
C ALA A 230 -2.35 -14.51 -4.41
N LYS A 231 -2.66 -15.28 -3.35
CA LYS A 231 -2.90 -14.72 -2.02
C LYS A 231 -1.62 -14.12 -1.42
N PRO A 232 -1.63 -12.82 -1.09
CA PRO A 232 -0.56 -12.21 -0.31
C PRO A 232 -0.45 -12.84 1.08
N LEU A 233 0.74 -12.90 1.64
CA LEU A 233 0.92 -13.32 3.02
C LEU A 233 0.69 -12.11 3.94
N VAL A 234 -0.45 -12.07 4.60
CA VAL A 234 -0.78 -11.01 5.57
C VAL A 234 -0.36 -11.47 6.97
N LEU A 235 0.50 -10.69 7.60
CA LEU A 235 1.13 -10.99 8.87
C LEU A 235 0.75 -9.92 9.90
N ARG A 236 0.40 -10.34 11.11
CA ARG A 236 0.17 -9.43 12.23
C ARG A 236 1.48 -9.14 12.94
N VAL A 237 1.88 -7.88 12.95
CA VAL A 237 3.10 -7.42 13.61
C VAL A 237 2.74 -6.98 15.04
N GLY A 238 3.25 -7.72 16.02
CA GLY A 238 3.09 -7.36 17.43
C GLY A 238 4.24 -6.48 17.94
N PRO A 239 4.12 -5.99 19.17
CA PRO A 239 5.14 -5.14 19.80
C PRO A 239 6.47 -5.87 20.00
N LEU A 240 6.41 -7.20 20.11
CA LEU A 240 7.60 -8.05 20.14
C LEU A 240 7.67 -8.86 18.86
N PHE A 241 8.68 -8.64 18.06
CA PHE A 241 8.91 -9.39 16.83
C PHE A 241 9.06 -10.90 17.10
N SER A 242 9.56 -11.27 18.29
CA SER A 242 9.62 -12.65 18.77
C SER A 242 8.23 -13.31 18.86
N THR A 243 7.20 -12.56 19.27
CA THR A 243 5.82 -13.07 19.30
C THR A 243 5.30 -13.31 17.89
N PHE A 244 5.65 -12.45 16.94
CA PHE A 244 5.35 -12.64 15.53
C PHE A 244 6.00 -13.91 14.96
N ILE A 245 7.29 -14.11 15.21
CA ILE A 245 8.01 -15.31 14.77
C ILE A 245 7.42 -16.58 15.40
N SER A 246 7.03 -16.53 16.67
CA SER A 246 6.41 -17.67 17.35
C SER A 246 5.06 -18.06 16.75
N GLN A 247 4.33 -17.13 16.16
CA GLN A 247 3.07 -17.40 15.43
C GLN A 247 3.29 -18.10 14.09
N LEU A 248 4.46 -17.94 13.49
CA LEU A 248 4.85 -18.67 12.26
C LEU A 248 5.37 -20.07 12.57
N GLY A 249 5.81 -20.33 13.79
CA GLY A 249 6.22 -21.63 14.24
C GLY A 249 5.02 -22.57 14.44
N ARG A 250 5.30 -23.86 14.54
CA ARG A 250 4.32 -24.87 14.95
C ARG A 250 4.48 -25.12 16.45
N PRO A 251 3.76 -24.42 17.33
CA PRO A 251 3.96 -24.58 18.76
C PRO A 251 3.53 -26.00 19.21
N GLY A 252 4.37 -26.67 19.97
CA GLY A 252 3.99 -27.84 20.76
C GLY A 252 3.94 -29.19 20.06
N MET A 253 4.34 -29.30 18.80
CA MET A 253 4.45 -30.60 18.13
C MET A 253 5.85 -31.21 18.32
N THR A 254 5.91 -32.50 18.60
CA THR A 254 7.18 -33.24 18.55
C THR A 254 7.61 -33.42 17.09
N PRO A 255 8.91 -33.52 16.78
CA PRO A 255 9.38 -33.75 15.42
C PRO A 255 8.75 -34.97 14.74
N SER A 256 8.45 -36.03 15.50
CA SER A 256 7.77 -37.22 15.00
C SER A 256 6.30 -36.97 14.64
N ALA A 257 5.58 -36.17 15.43
CA ALA A 257 4.20 -35.79 15.15
C ALA A 257 4.12 -34.85 13.94
N ASP A 258 5.08 -33.93 13.77
CA ASP A 258 5.22 -33.09 12.59
C ASP A 258 5.46 -33.92 11.33
N ALA A 259 6.40 -34.86 11.35
CA ALA A 259 6.68 -35.76 10.23
C ALA A 259 5.47 -36.62 9.85
N LEU A 260 4.72 -37.11 10.85
CA LEU A 260 3.49 -37.87 10.61
C LEU A 260 2.41 -37.01 9.96
N LEU A 261 2.21 -35.79 10.45
CA LEU A 261 1.24 -34.87 9.88
C LEU A 261 1.59 -34.47 8.44
N ASP A 262 2.85 -34.22 8.16
CA ASP A 262 3.34 -33.89 6.82
C ASP A 262 3.17 -35.05 5.84
N ASN A 263 3.43 -36.29 6.30
CA ASN A 263 3.17 -37.49 5.52
C ASN A 263 1.68 -37.69 5.23
N LEU A 264 0.81 -37.50 6.23
CA LEU A 264 -0.63 -37.57 6.06
C LEU A 264 -1.14 -36.53 5.06
N ARG A 265 -0.63 -35.31 5.14
CA ARG A 265 -0.97 -34.24 4.20
C ARG A 265 -0.51 -34.55 2.77
N ALA A 266 0.70 -35.08 2.62
CA ALA A 266 1.20 -35.50 1.31
C ALA A 266 0.34 -36.60 0.70
N GLN A 267 0.01 -37.64 1.48
CA GLN A 267 -0.87 -38.72 1.03
C GLN A 267 -2.27 -38.23 0.66
N TYR A 268 -2.85 -37.33 1.47
CA TYR A 268 -4.16 -36.76 1.19
C TYR A 268 -4.15 -35.88 -0.08
N ARG A 269 -3.10 -35.12 -0.28
CA ARG A 269 -2.88 -34.33 -1.50
C ARG A 269 -2.80 -35.21 -2.74
N ASP A 270 -2.01 -36.28 -2.67
CA ASP A 270 -1.84 -37.20 -3.80
C ASP A 270 -3.13 -37.96 -4.09
N TRP A 271 -3.87 -38.36 -3.04
CA TRP A 271 -5.21 -38.92 -3.21
C TRP A 271 -6.19 -37.96 -3.88
N LEU A 272 -6.22 -36.68 -3.48
CA LEU A 272 -7.03 -35.66 -4.11
C LEU A 272 -6.64 -35.43 -5.59
N ARG A 273 -5.35 -35.46 -5.92
CA ARG A 273 -4.88 -35.38 -7.31
C ARG A 273 -5.38 -36.53 -8.14
N LEU A 274 -5.29 -37.73 -7.64
CA LEU A 274 -5.82 -38.92 -8.32
C LEU A 274 -7.33 -38.85 -8.53
N GLN A 275 -8.08 -38.41 -7.56
CA GLN A 275 -9.53 -38.21 -7.66
C GLN A 275 -9.91 -37.10 -8.65
N GLY A 276 -9.13 -36.02 -8.68
CA GLY A 276 -9.32 -34.90 -9.62
C GLY A 276 -9.02 -35.26 -11.07
N ALA A 277 -8.03 -36.12 -11.32
CA ALA A 277 -7.65 -36.57 -12.65
C ALA A 277 -8.68 -37.55 -13.25
N ALA A 278 -9.48 -38.20 -12.41
CA ALA A 278 -10.39 -39.25 -12.82
C ALA A 278 -11.81 -38.74 -13.22
N THR A 279 -12.10 -37.44 -13.13
CA THR A 279 -13.44 -36.92 -13.40
C THR A 279 -13.47 -35.76 -14.40
N PRO A 280 -14.44 -35.72 -15.35
CA PRO A 280 -14.61 -34.62 -16.30
C PRO A 280 -14.92 -33.25 -15.69
N ALA A 281 -15.20 -33.18 -14.39
CA ALA A 281 -15.46 -31.94 -13.64
C ALA A 281 -14.19 -31.31 -13.05
N ALA A 282 -13.02 -31.71 -13.52
CA ALA A 282 -11.71 -31.26 -13.02
C ALA A 282 -11.49 -29.74 -12.96
N PRO A 283 -12.03 -28.88 -13.87
CA PRO A 283 -11.74 -27.43 -13.80
C PRO A 283 -12.32 -26.72 -12.57
N ALA A 284 -13.51 -27.11 -12.09
CA ALA A 284 -14.13 -26.49 -10.91
C ALA A 284 -13.48 -26.96 -9.58
N ARG A 285 -13.04 -28.20 -9.55
CA ARG A 285 -12.30 -28.76 -8.41
C ARG A 285 -10.84 -28.29 -8.37
N SER A 286 -10.27 -27.91 -9.50
CA SER A 286 -8.87 -27.48 -9.61
C SER A 286 -8.58 -26.20 -8.81
N LYS A 287 -9.54 -25.28 -8.66
CA LYS A 287 -9.36 -24.06 -7.86
C LYS A 287 -9.29 -24.38 -6.36
N ALA A 288 -10.28 -25.09 -5.83
CA ALA A 288 -10.30 -25.50 -4.43
C ALA A 288 -9.09 -26.40 -4.07
N PHE A 289 -8.65 -27.24 -5.01
CA PHE A 289 -7.48 -28.08 -4.84
C PHE A 289 -6.17 -27.26 -4.82
N ARG A 290 -6.01 -26.28 -5.71
CA ARG A 290 -4.87 -25.37 -5.71
C ARG A 290 -4.84 -24.53 -4.43
N ASP A 291 -6.00 -24.05 -3.96
CA ASP A 291 -6.11 -23.30 -2.71
C ASP A 291 -5.67 -24.16 -1.51
N TYR A 292 -6.06 -25.43 -1.49
CA TYR A 292 -5.62 -26.39 -0.48
C TYR A 292 -4.11 -26.68 -0.58
N ASP A 293 -3.59 -26.96 -1.79
CA ASP A 293 -2.17 -27.22 -2.03
C ASP A 293 -1.31 -26.03 -1.58
N LEU A 294 -1.77 -24.81 -1.86
CA LEU A 294 -1.10 -23.60 -1.42
C LEU A 294 -1.15 -23.41 0.09
N ALA A 295 -2.31 -23.62 0.70
CA ALA A 295 -2.43 -23.54 2.15
C ALA A 295 -1.55 -24.56 2.85
N ALA A 296 -1.51 -25.79 2.32
CA ALA A 296 -0.63 -26.85 2.81
C ALA A 296 0.86 -26.49 2.61
N ALA A 297 1.23 -25.97 1.44
CA ALA A 297 2.59 -25.50 1.14
C ALA A 297 3.01 -24.35 2.06
N ASN A 298 2.14 -23.39 2.31
CA ASN A 298 2.41 -22.27 3.22
C ASN A 298 2.60 -22.75 4.66
N LEU A 299 1.80 -23.70 5.13
CA LEU A 299 1.99 -24.32 6.45
C LEU A 299 3.29 -25.11 6.51
N PHE A 300 3.67 -25.82 5.45
CA PHE A 300 4.91 -26.55 5.35
C PHE A 300 6.12 -25.61 5.37
N ASN A 301 6.01 -24.46 4.72
CA ASN A 301 7.07 -23.47 4.61
C ASN A 301 7.13 -22.50 5.81
N ALA A 302 6.13 -22.51 6.69
CA ALA A 302 6.08 -21.60 7.84
C ALA A 302 7.35 -21.64 8.73
N PRO A 303 7.96 -22.81 9.04
CA PRO A 303 9.23 -22.85 9.77
C PRO A 303 10.40 -22.17 9.03
N SER A 304 10.46 -22.31 7.70
CA SER A 304 11.49 -21.65 6.87
C SER A 304 11.29 -20.15 6.84
N LEU A 305 10.04 -19.69 6.79
CA LEU A 305 9.70 -18.27 6.92
C LEU A 305 10.02 -17.75 8.32
N ALA A 306 9.71 -18.50 9.37
CA ALA A 306 10.07 -18.14 10.74
C ALA A 306 11.60 -18.01 10.89
N SER A 307 12.35 -18.97 10.37
CA SER A 307 13.81 -18.93 10.35
C SER A 307 14.33 -17.73 9.56
N PHE A 308 13.74 -17.43 8.41
CA PHE A 308 14.07 -16.25 7.62
C PHE A 308 13.85 -14.95 8.39
N PHE A 309 12.73 -14.80 9.09
CA PHE A 309 12.47 -13.63 9.93
C PHE A 309 13.36 -13.58 11.18
N GLN A 310 13.84 -14.71 11.68
CA GLN A 310 14.85 -14.74 12.77
C GLN A 310 16.20 -14.15 12.35
N THR A 311 16.49 -14.09 11.05
CA THR A 311 17.70 -13.43 10.54
C THR A 311 17.59 -11.90 10.51
N LEU A 312 16.42 -11.33 10.83
CA LEU A 312 16.27 -9.88 11.00
C LEU A 312 17.25 -9.39 12.09
N PRO A 313 18.14 -8.47 11.76
CA PRO A 313 19.05 -7.91 12.76
C PRO A 313 18.27 -7.38 13.98
N GLN A 314 18.73 -7.72 15.18
CA GLN A 314 18.09 -7.24 16.43
C GLN A 314 18.01 -5.70 16.47
N THR A 315 18.98 -5.01 15.88
CA THR A 315 18.96 -3.54 15.72
C THR A 315 17.78 -3.04 14.86
N ILE A 316 17.26 -3.87 13.94
CA ILE A 316 16.06 -3.55 13.18
C ILE A 316 14.81 -3.75 14.04
N VAL A 317 14.82 -4.78 14.90
CA VAL A 317 13.67 -5.14 15.74
C VAL A 317 13.55 -4.21 16.97
N ASN A 318 14.68 -3.85 17.55
CA ASN A 318 14.77 -3.03 18.76
C ASN A 318 15.18 -1.59 18.43
N GLY A 319 14.61 -1.01 17.38
CA GLY A 319 15.00 0.32 16.92
C GLY A 319 15.18 1.34 18.03
N ALA A 320 16.09 2.27 17.82
CA ALA A 320 16.31 3.43 18.69
C ALA A 320 15.13 4.44 18.64
N GLY A 321 13.97 4.00 18.12
CA GLY A 321 12.72 4.74 18.18
C GLY A 321 12.28 4.97 19.63
N CYS A 322 11.22 5.69 19.82
CA CYS A 322 10.66 5.99 21.13
C CYS A 322 10.63 4.73 22.02
N ALA A 323 11.45 4.69 23.04
CA ALA A 323 11.44 3.59 24.00
C ALA A 323 10.02 3.46 24.58
N ALA A 324 9.46 2.25 24.52
CA ALA A 324 8.09 1.97 24.94
C ALA A 324 7.79 2.40 26.41
N GLU A 325 8.83 2.57 27.19
CA GLU A 325 8.79 2.87 28.62
C GLU A 325 8.27 4.27 28.95
N ASN A 326 8.25 5.19 27.98
CA ASN A 326 7.97 6.60 28.23
C ASN A 326 6.73 7.16 27.51
N LEU A 327 5.90 6.30 26.88
CA LEU A 327 4.69 6.76 26.21
C LEU A 327 3.45 6.53 27.10
N PRO A 328 2.84 7.58 27.66
CA PRO A 328 1.74 7.45 28.63
C PRO A 328 0.47 6.83 28.04
N PHE A 329 0.39 6.65 26.72
CA PHE A 329 -0.80 6.14 26.03
C PHE A 329 -0.54 4.88 25.19
N THR A 330 0.67 4.34 25.18
CA THR A 330 0.99 3.12 24.42
C THR A 330 1.34 2.00 25.39
N THR A 331 0.56 0.94 25.35
CA THR A 331 0.83 -0.31 26.07
C THR A 331 1.84 -1.19 25.31
N GLY A 332 2.70 -0.63 24.46
CA GLY A 332 3.56 -1.43 23.64
C GLY A 332 4.63 -0.67 22.88
N ALA A 333 5.53 -1.44 22.27
CA ALA A 333 6.58 -0.95 21.40
C ALA A 333 5.98 -0.25 20.14
N ASN A 334 6.80 0.55 19.46
CA ASN A 334 6.46 1.19 18.20
C ASN A 334 6.24 0.15 17.09
N THR A 335 5.00 -0.33 16.96
CA THR A 335 4.64 -1.40 16.01
C THR A 335 4.74 -0.96 14.56
N THR A 336 4.50 0.34 14.27
CA THR A 336 4.68 0.91 12.93
C THR A 336 6.15 0.88 12.52
N GLU A 337 7.06 1.28 13.40
CA GLU A 337 8.50 1.21 13.14
C GLU A 337 8.95 -0.23 12.87
N ALA A 338 8.52 -1.18 13.71
CA ALA A 338 8.82 -2.60 13.53
C ALA A 338 8.31 -3.13 12.19
N ALA A 339 7.08 -2.77 11.80
CA ALA A 339 6.49 -3.17 10.52
C ALA A 339 7.25 -2.56 9.32
N LEU A 340 7.63 -1.29 9.40
CA LEU A 340 8.42 -0.64 8.34
C LEU A 340 9.79 -1.28 8.18
N LYS A 341 10.50 -1.57 9.27
CA LYS A 341 11.79 -2.25 9.24
C LYS A 341 11.69 -3.65 8.65
N ALA A 342 10.65 -4.40 9.03
CA ALA A 342 10.38 -5.71 8.45
C ALA A 342 10.07 -5.61 6.94
N ALA A 343 9.31 -4.60 6.52
CA ALA A 343 8.99 -4.36 5.12
C ALA A 343 10.25 -4.07 4.28
N VAL A 344 11.10 -3.19 4.77
CA VAL A 344 12.38 -2.87 4.09
C VAL A 344 13.27 -4.09 4.00
N PHE A 345 13.39 -4.87 5.09
CA PHE A 345 14.12 -6.13 5.08
C PHE A 345 13.60 -7.09 3.99
N LEU A 346 12.27 -7.29 3.89
CA LEU A 346 11.67 -8.14 2.87
C LEU A 346 11.98 -7.65 1.46
N LEU A 347 11.91 -6.34 1.23
CA LEU A 347 12.14 -5.74 -0.09
C LEU A 347 13.61 -5.74 -0.50
N THR A 348 14.55 -5.66 0.44
CA THR A 348 15.98 -5.59 0.14
C THR A 348 16.63 -6.96 -0.06
N ARG A 349 15.98 -8.05 0.34
CA ARG A 349 16.53 -9.40 0.14
C ARG A 349 16.65 -9.76 -1.35
N PRO A 350 17.69 -10.53 -1.71
CA PRO A 350 17.81 -11.06 -3.06
C PRO A 350 16.76 -12.16 -3.34
N ALA A 351 16.55 -12.47 -4.60
CA ALA A 351 15.80 -13.67 -4.98
C ALA A 351 16.48 -14.94 -4.42
N PRO A 352 15.75 -15.99 -4.04
CA PRO A 352 14.30 -16.14 -4.13
C PRO A 352 13.54 -15.63 -2.90
N LEU A 353 14.15 -14.96 -1.95
CA LEU A 353 13.54 -14.54 -0.68
C LEU A 353 12.92 -13.13 -0.76
N GLY A 354 13.47 -12.23 -1.58
CA GLY A 354 13.04 -10.83 -1.64
C GLY A 354 11.61 -10.67 -2.15
N ALA A 355 10.84 -9.82 -1.46
CA ALA A 355 9.50 -9.42 -1.87
C ALA A 355 9.55 -8.45 -3.07
N ARG A 356 8.45 -8.40 -3.81
CA ARG A 356 8.19 -7.38 -4.83
C ARG A 356 7.25 -6.28 -4.33
N TYR A 357 6.37 -6.64 -3.41
CA TYR A 357 5.39 -5.73 -2.83
C TYR A 357 5.24 -5.98 -1.34
N VAL A 358 5.30 -4.93 -0.55
CA VAL A 358 4.97 -4.99 0.88
C VAL A 358 4.09 -3.81 1.23
N GLN A 359 2.91 -4.12 1.78
CA GLN A 359 1.99 -3.12 2.31
C GLN A 359 2.09 -3.09 3.83
N VAL A 360 2.28 -1.90 4.39
CA VAL A 360 2.32 -1.63 5.83
C VAL A 360 1.15 -0.74 6.20
N VAL A 361 0.44 -1.07 7.27
CA VAL A 361 -0.51 -0.15 7.89
C VAL A 361 0.20 0.62 8.98
N ASP A 362 0.10 1.94 8.93
CA ASP A 362 0.59 2.81 9.99
C ASP A 362 -0.48 2.91 11.09
N SER A 363 -0.20 2.29 12.24
CA SER A 363 -1.05 2.36 13.43
C SER A 363 -0.66 3.49 14.38
N GLY A 364 0.33 4.31 14.00
CA GLY A 364 0.84 5.43 14.80
C GLY A 364 1.54 5.03 16.10
N ILE A 365 2.08 6.02 16.76
CA ILE A 365 2.65 5.92 18.11
C ILE A 365 1.72 6.50 19.17
N SER A 366 0.94 7.52 18.80
CA SER A 366 -0.07 8.15 19.65
C SER A 366 -1.44 7.65 19.19
N LYS A 367 -2.14 6.90 20.04
CA LYS A 367 -3.37 6.21 19.66
C LYS A 367 -4.58 6.80 20.34
N PHE A 368 -5.50 7.28 19.53
CA PHE A 368 -6.86 7.46 19.94
C PHE A 368 -7.72 6.46 19.14
N ALA A 369 -8.35 5.51 19.81
CA ALA A 369 -9.23 4.50 19.21
C ALA A 369 -8.64 3.62 18.09
N GLY A 370 -7.31 3.48 17.99
CA GLY A 370 -6.66 2.62 16.99
C GLY A 370 -6.62 3.16 15.57
N LEU A 371 -7.04 4.41 15.38
CA LEU A 371 -7.02 5.14 14.10
C LEU A 371 -6.16 6.39 14.27
N PRO A 372 -4.82 6.32 14.06
CA PRO A 372 -3.88 7.37 14.48
C PRO A 372 -4.03 8.71 13.76
N TYR A 373 -4.65 8.69 12.59
CA TYR A 373 -4.92 9.89 11.78
C TYR A 373 -6.39 10.30 11.81
N ASP A 374 -7.22 9.60 12.61
CA ASP A 374 -8.62 9.95 12.81
C ASP A 374 -8.76 11.06 13.85
N VAL A 375 -8.97 12.26 13.37
CA VAL A 375 -8.80 13.49 14.14
C VAL A 375 -10.13 14.24 14.41
N HIS A 376 -11.06 13.59 15.04
CA HIS A 376 -12.33 14.21 15.45
C HIS A 376 -12.26 15.02 16.75
N THR A 377 -11.09 15.12 17.42
CA THR A 377 -10.91 15.80 18.71
C THR A 377 -9.81 16.85 18.69
N VAL A 378 -9.71 17.69 19.74
CA VAL A 378 -8.87 18.90 19.82
C VAL A 378 -7.36 18.64 19.80
N ARG A 379 -6.90 17.46 20.21
CA ARG A 379 -5.45 17.14 20.31
C ARG A 379 -4.79 16.76 18.97
N ASN A 380 -5.43 16.97 17.91
CA ASN A 380 -5.31 16.24 16.65
C ASN A 380 -4.08 16.59 15.82
N ALA A 381 -3.68 17.87 15.77
CA ALA A 381 -2.55 18.28 14.94
C ALA A 381 -1.23 17.76 15.51
N THR A 382 -1.06 17.79 16.83
CA THR A 382 0.14 17.27 17.51
C THR A 382 0.27 15.76 17.35
N ASP A 383 -0.83 15.04 17.56
CA ASP A 383 -0.85 13.58 17.46
C ASP A 383 -0.61 13.14 16.02
N THR A 384 -1.29 13.74 15.06
CA THR A 384 -1.10 13.49 13.64
C THR A 384 0.33 13.80 13.19
N GLY A 385 0.85 14.96 13.61
CA GLY A 385 2.22 15.35 13.30
C GLY A 385 3.24 14.38 13.90
N SER A 386 3.04 13.93 15.15
CA SER A 386 3.90 12.97 15.85
C SER A 386 3.88 11.59 15.16
N ASN A 387 2.70 11.12 14.80
CA ASN A 387 2.54 9.85 14.10
C ASN A 387 3.25 9.90 12.72
N LEU A 388 2.96 10.93 11.93
CA LEU A 388 3.58 11.10 10.62
C LEU A 388 5.10 11.27 10.72
N TRP A 389 5.56 12.04 11.70
CA TRP A 389 6.99 12.20 11.96
C TRP A 389 7.67 10.87 12.27
N ASN A 390 7.10 10.06 13.15
CA ASN A 390 7.62 8.74 13.47
C ASN A 390 7.76 7.87 12.22
N THR A 391 6.70 7.82 11.42
CA THR A 391 6.67 7.02 10.18
C THR A 391 7.68 7.53 9.16
N LEU A 392 7.72 8.84 8.91
CA LEU A 392 8.63 9.42 7.94
C LEU A 392 10.09 9.39 8.40
N SER A 393 10.40 9.66 9.68
CA SER A 393 11.77 9.60 10.17
C SER A 393 12.33 8.19 10.10
N THR A 394 11.52 7.19 10.46
CA THR A 394 11.87 5.77 10.30
C THR A 394 12.11 5.45 8.83
N LEU A 395 11.18 5.79 7.95
CA LEU A 395 11.28 5.53 6.52
C LEU A 395 12.54 6.18 5.92
N MET A 396 12.76 7.47 6.18
CA MET A 396 13.88 8.22 5.59
C MET A 396 15.24 7.67 6.04
N SER A 397 15.34 7.14 7.25
CA SER A 397 16.58 6.49 7.73
C SER A 397 16.90 5.19 6.97
N MET A 398 15.89 4.58 6.35
CA MET A 398 15.99 3.31 5.60
C MET A 398 16.04 3.51 4.08
N VAL A 399 16.05 4.74 3.59
CA VAL A 399 16.25 5.05 2.18
C VAL A 399 17.74 5.34 1.97
N ARG A 400 18.29 4.77 0.89
CA ARG A 400 19.66 4.99 0.49
C ARG A 400 19.87 6.44 0.04
N ASP A 401 20.90 7.09 0.57
CA ASP A 401 21.36 8.38 0.06
C ASP A 401 22.54 8.16 -0.91
N PRO A 402 22.34 8.33 -2.22
CA PRO A 402 23.41 8.10 -3.19
C PRO A 402 24.56 9.10 -3.08
N ALA A 403 24.35 10.25 -2.44
CA ALA A 403 25.39 11.24 -2.21
C ALA A 403 26.28 10.90 -1.00
N ASN A 404 25.77 10.09 -0.07
CA ASN A 404 26.46 9.70 1.16
C ASN A 404 26.38 8.18 1.38
N PRO A 405 27.06 7.37 0.55
CA PRO A 405 26.98 5.92 0.63
C PRO A 405 27.55 5.39 1.95
N THR A 406 26.88 4.37 2.50
CA THR A 406 27.26 3.70 3.75
C THR A 406 27.37 2.20 3.54
N PRO A 407 28.14 1.47 4.39
CA PRO A 407 28.19 0.00 4.32
C PRO A 407 26.83 -0.67 4.47
N GLN A 408 25.87 -0.03 5.13
CA GLN A 408 24.53 -0.51 5.39
C GLN A 408 23.55 -0.30 4.20
N ASP A 409 24.01 0.31 3.12
CA ASP A 409 23.15 0.65 1.97
C ASP A 409 22.59 -0.59 1.24
N ALA A 410 23.20 -1.77 1.41
CA ALA A 410 22.66 -3.02 0.92
C ALA A 410 21.32 -3.41 1.57
N ASP A 411 21.08 -2.92 2.80
CA ASP A 411 19.87 -3.18 3.57
C ASP A 411 18.88 -2.00 3.51
N LYS A 412 19.16 -0.99 2.68
CA LYS A 412 18.28 0.18 2.48
C LYS A 412 17.58 0.13 1.13
N LEU A 413 16.47 0.84 1.06
CA LEU A 413 15.70 1.01 -0.17
C LEU A 413 16.46 1.88 -1.17
N ASP A 414 16.64 1.38 -2.37
CA ASP A 414 17.18 2.12 -3.50
C ASP A 414 16.03 2.70 -4.33
N LEU A 415 15.92 4.03 -4.36
CA LEU A 415 14.86 4.72 -5.10
C LEU A 415 14.97 4.58 -6.63
N SER A 416 16.04 4.00 -7.16
CA SER A 416 16.14 3.69 -8.59
C SER A 416 15.24 2.50 -8.99
N ASN A 417 14.98 1.59 -8.05
CA ASN A 417 14.21 0.37 -8.26
C ASN A 417 13.11 0.13 -7.23
N THR A 418 12.86 1.10 -6.35
CA THR A 418 11.81 1.00 -5.34
C THR A 418 10.89 2.21 -5.42
N LEU A 419 9.60 1.95 -5.59
CA LEU A 419 8.53 2.93 -5.46
C LEU A 419 7.97 2.85 -4.04
N ILE A 420 8.05 3.94 -3.30
CA ILE A 420 7.39 4.09 -2.01
C ILE A 420 6.07 4.81 -2.26
N ALA A 421 4.95 4.25 -1.81
CA ALA A 421 3.63 4.83 -1.90
C ALA A 421 3.08 5.09 -0.50
N ILE A 422 2.70 6.32 -0.19
CA ILE A 422 2.08 6.70 1.09
C ILE A 422 0.65 7.09 0.77
N ASN A 423 -0.29 6.33 1.30
CA ASN A 423 -1.72 6.45 1.02
C ASN A 423 -2.51 6.64 2.30
N THR A 424 -3.71 7.19 2.17
CA THR A 424 -4.72 7.29 3.23
C THR A 424 -6.10 7.13 2.62
N GLU A 425 -7.09 6.73 3.40
CA GLU A 425 -8.44 6.46 2.89
C GLU A 425 -9.20 7.70 2.44
N PHE A 426 -8.94 8.86 3.05
CA PHE A 426 -9.46 10.18 2.67
C PHE A 426 -8.65 11.28 3.39
N GLY A 427 -8.96 12.53 3.15
CA GLY A 427 -8.40 13.68 3.86
C GLY A 427 -9.18 14.05 5.11
N ARG A 428 -8.81 15.20 5.67
CA ARG A 428 -9.53 15.87 6.75
C ARG A 428 -9.89 17.27 6.32
N THR A 429 -11.02 17.77 6.81
CA THR A 429 -11.41 19.16 6.54
C THR A 429 -10.26 20.09 6.89
N PRO A 430 -10.03 21.17 6.12
CA PRO A 430 -8.97 22.14 6.41
C PRO A 430 -9.25 22.92 7.70
N PHE A 431 -10.48 22.87 8.19
CA PHE A 431 -10.95 23.58 9.40
C PHE A 431 -11.56 22.60 10.37
N LYS A 432 -11.50 22.96 11.64
CA LYS A 432 -12.31 22.30 12.66
C LYS A 432 -13.79 22.43 12.28
N SER A 433 -14.54 21.34 12.36
CA SER A 433 -15.98 21.42 12.16
C SER A 433 -16.55 22.34 13.24
N LEU A 434 -17.29 23.33 12.80
CA LEU A 434 -18.13 24.13 13.69
C LEU A 434 -19.34 23.25 14.06
N GLY A 435 -19.08 22.16 14.81
CA GLY A 435 -20.16 21.30 15.30
C GLY A 435 -21.16 22.15 16.07
N ASN A 436 -22.43 21.77 16.03
CA ASN A 436 -23.53 22.37 16.79
C ASN A 436 -23.35 22.32 18.32
N SER A 437 -22.15 22.08 18.82
CA SER A 437 -21.81 22.05 20.24
C SER A 437 -21.21 23.39 20.65
N PRO A 438 -21.74 24.02 21.72
CA PRO A 438 -21.29 25.32 22.17
C PRO A 438 -19.87 25.35 22.75
N SER A 439 -19.19 24.23 22.86
CA SER A 439 -17.78 24.18 23.27
C SER A 439 -16.90 24.07 22.01
N ALA A 440 -16.49 25.19 21.46
CA ALA A 440 -15.51 25.29 20.40
C ALA A 440 -14.17 24.53 20.68
N ALA A 441 -14.00 24.08 21.91
CA ALA A 441 -12.84 23.33 22.38
C ALA A 441 -12.85 21.83 22.03
N SER A 442 -13.97 21.26 21.56
CA SER A 442 -14.13 19.82 21.33
C SER A 442 -14.30 19.40 19.86
N SER A 443 -14.32 20.35 18.92
CA SER A 443 -14.52 20.03 17.51
C SER A 443 -13.20 19.70 16.83
N GLY A 444 -13.06 18.47 16.37
CA GLY A 444 -11.98 18.04 15.50
C GLY A 444 -12.26 18.33 14.02
N ARG A 445 -11.64 17.58 13.16
CA ARG A 445 -11.80 17.67 11.72
C ARG A 445 -12.59 16.48 11.19
N ASP A 446 -13.53 16.76 10.31
CA ASP A 446 -14.37 15.73 9.70
C ASP A 446 -13.64 15.01 8.53
N HIS A 447 -14.19 13.87 8.12
CA HIS A 447 -13.78 13.16 6.94
C HIS A 447 -13.91 14.06 5.71
N TRP A 448 -12.87 14.07 4.86
CA TRP A 448 -12.85 14.90 3.67
C TRP A 448 -12.42 14.11 2.42
N PRO A 449 -13.33 13.36 1.80
CA PRO A 449 -13.02 12.61 0.60
C PRO A 449 -12.92 13.49 -0.65
N ASP A 450 -13.36 14.78 -0.57
CA ASP A 450 -13.38 15.71 -1.69
C ASP A 450 -11.98 16.24 -2.08
N ALA A 451 -10.99 16.11 -1.20
CA ALA A 451 -9.59 16.41 -1.51
C ALA A 451 -8.66 15.75 -0.51
N PHE A 452 -7.85 14.82 -0.96
CA PHE A 452 -6.78 14.22 -0.18
C PHE A 452 -5.59 13.87 -1.08
N CYS A 453 -4.47 13.46 -0.49
CA CYS A 453 -3.26 13.23 -1.24
C CYS A 453 -2.70 11.84 -0.98
N SER A 454 -2.19 11.22 -2.04
CA SER A 454 -1.21 10.15 -1.99
C SER A 454 0.15 10.67 -2.42
N VAL A 455 1.20 10.06 -1.89
CA VAL A 455 2.58 10.41 -2.24
C VAL A 455 3.26 9.19 -2.85
N MET A 456 3.95 9.38 -3.96
CA MET A 456 4.80 8.38 -4.58
C MET A 456 6.24 8.89 -4.63
N ILE A 457 7.22 8.03 -4.29
CA ILE A 457 8.64 8.38 -4.21
C ILE A 457 9.46 7.29 -4.90
N GLY A 458 10.33 7.67 -5.83
CA GLY A 458 11.26 6.75 -6.49
C GLY A 458 10.63 5.87 -7.57
N GLY A 459 11.18 4.70 -7.83
CA GLY A 459 10.82 3.85 -8.95
C GLY A 459 11.00 4.57 -10.29
N PRO A 460 9.99 4.57 -11.18
CA PRO A 460 10.06 5.26 -12.46
C PRO A 460 10.06 6.80 -12.36
N ILE A 461 9.84 7.37 -11.18
CA ILE A 461 9.74 8.82 -11.00
C ILE A 461 11.13 9.45 -11.07
N ALA A 462 11.33 10.35 -12.04
CA ALA A 462 12.59 11.06 -12.24
C ALA A 462 12.55 12.53 -11.79
N THR A 463 11.36 13.14 -11.69
CA THR A 463 11.18 14.57 -11.39
C THR A 463 10.04 14.79 -10.40
N PRO A 464 10.11 15.82 -9.54
CA PRO A 464 9.02 16.14 -8.63
C PRO A 464 7.84 16.76 -9.41
N LYS A 465 6.62 16.36 -9.08
CA LYS A 465 5.38 16.94 -9.60
C LYS A 465 4.27 16.88 -8.56
N VAL A 466 3.29 17.76 -8.72
CA VAL A 466 2.00 17.69 -8.04
C VAL A 466 0.94 17.45 -9.11
N LEU A 467 0.31 16.29 -9.08
CA LEU A 467 -0.75 15.89 -9.99
C LEU A 467 -2.10 16.24 -9.38
N GLY A 468 -2.91 16.98 -10.12
CA GLY A 468 -4.15 17.56 -9.62
C GLY A 468 -3.96 18.91 -8.94
N SER A 469 -5.04 19.45 -8.40
CA SER A 469 -5.04 20.74 -7.69
C SER A 469 -6.19 20.81 -6.69
N ILE A 470 -5.98 21.56 -5.59
CA ILE A 470 -7.02 21.83 -4.58
C ILE A 470 -7.35 23.33 -4.63
N SER A 471 -8.65 23.64 -4.57
CA SER A 471 -9.12 25.02 -4.64
C SER A 471 -8.66 25.87 -3.45
N ASP A 472 -8.48 27.17 -3.71
CA ASP A 472 -8.24 28.18 -2.67
C ASP A 472 -9.51 28.65 -1.99
N ALA A 473 -10.60 27.91 -2.10
CA ALA A 473 -11.91 28.39 -1.73
C ALA A 473 -11.89 29.09 -0.37
N ALA A 474 -12.16 30.38 -0.39
CA ALA A 474 -12.31 31.24 0.79
C ALA A 474 -13.44 30.74 1.71
N ASN A 475 -14.26 29.82 1.25
CA ASN A 475 -15.36 29.20 1.92
C ASN A 475 -15.00 27.78 2.30
N LEU A 476 -14.69 27.51 3.54
CA LEU A 476 -14.72 26.22 4.29
C LEU A 476 -14.47 24.88 3.55
N ASN A 477 -14.44 24.85 2.21
CA ASN A 477 -14.46 23.67 1.36
C ASN A 477 -13.28 23.69 0.39
N ALA A 478 -12.11 23.30 0.86
CA ALA A 478 -10.99 23.01 -0.02
C ALA A 478 -11.29 21.71 -0.80
N VAL A 479 -11.94 21.85 -1.95
CA VAL A 479 -12.30 20.75 -2.85
C VAL A 479 -11.23 20.63 -3.93
N ALA A 480 -10.98 19.43 -4.39
CA ALA A 480 -10.11 19.24 -5.54
C ALA A 480 -10.73 19.79 -6.81
N ASP A 481 -10.05 20.74 -7.47
CA ASP A 481 -10.42 21.27 -8.79
C ASP A 481 -10.05 20.26 -9.88
N ILE A 482 -8.86 19.70 -9.78
CA ILE A 482 -8.37 18.63 -10.63
C ILE A 482 -7.95 17.48 -9.72
N SER A 483 -8.47 16.29 -9.95
CA SER A 483 -8.20 15.13 -9.12
C SER A 483 -8.19 13.85 -9.92
N TYR A 484 -7.55 12.84 -9.32
CA TYR A 484 -7.52 11.47 -9.78
C TYR A 484 -8.30 10.58 -8.81
N THR A 485 -8.60 9.37 -9.23
CA THR A 485 -9.29 8.40 -8.38
C THR A 485 -8.31 7.41 -7.76
N PRO A 486 -8.68 6.72 -6.67
CA PRO A 486 -7.90 5.58 -6.20
C PRO A 486 -7.67 4.51 -7.27
N THR A 487 -8.62 4.31 -8.20
CA THR A 487 -8.46 3.38 -9.33
C THR A 487 -7.30 3.78 -10.24
N ASP A 488 -7.18 5.07 -10.58
CA ASP A 488 -6.08 5.58 -11.41
C ASP A 488 -4.72 5.36 -10.75
N LEU A 489 -4.64 5.67 -9.45
CA LEU A 489 -3.42 5.48 -8.66
C LEU A 489 -3.00 4.01 -8.63
N ARG A 490 -3.94 3.10 -8.39
CA ARG A 490 -3.66 1.66 -8.32
C ARG A 490 -3.26 1.09 -9.68
N ALA A 491 -3.93 1.52 -10.74
CA ALA A 491 -3.53 1.16 -12.11
C ALA A 491 -2.11 1.65 -12.43
N ALA A 492 -1.75 2.89 -12.05
CA ALA A 492 -0.39 3.39 -12.21
C ALA A 492 0.64 2.60 -11.38
N GLN A 493 0.31 2.21 -10.16
CA GLN A 493 1.20 1.39 -9.32
C GLN A 493 1.46 -0.01 -9.93
N LEU A 494 0.43 -0.67 -10.49
CA LEU A 494 0.63 -1.91 -11.23
C LEU A 494 1.54 -1.69 -12.44
N LEU A 495 1.31 -0.62 -13.17
CA LEU A 495 2.13 -0.25 -14.33
C LEU A 495 3.61 -0.05 -13.95
N ALA A 496 3.89 0.58 -12.80
CA ALA A 496 5.24 0.73 -12.25
C ALA A 496 5.91 -0.61 -11.91
N MET A 497 5.12 -1.65 -11.65
CA MET A 497 5.60 -3.03 -11.41
C MET A 497 5.73 -3.87 -12.69
N ASN A 498 5.52 -3.26 -13.84
CA ASN A 498 5.41 -3.95 -15.13
C ASN A 498 4.30 -5.03 -15.12
N VAL A 499 3.16 -4.69 -14.52
CA VAL A 499 1.94 -5.51 -14.47
C VAL A 499 0.84 -4.80 -15.21
N ASP A 500 0.19 -5.48 -16.16
CA ASP A 500 -0.95 -4.92 -16.90
C ASP A 500 -2.12 -4.67 -15.95
N PRO A 501 -2.54 -3.40 -15.75
CA PRO A 501 -3.64 -3.07 -14.86
C PRO A 501 -5.01 -3.52 -15.38
N PHE A 502 -5.14 -3.85 -16.67
CA PHE A 502 -6.40 -4.21 -17.31
C PHE A 502 -6.57 -5.72 -17.50
N GLU A 503 -5.52 -6.47 -17.26
CA GLU A 503 -5.60 -7.93 -17.39
C GLU A 503 -6.28 -8.56 -16.17
N ALA A 504 -6.84 -9.75 -16.40
CA ALA A 504 -7.54 -10.55 -15.40
C ALA A 504 -8.63 -9.78 -14.63
N GLU A 505 -9.26 -8.81 -15.29
CA GLU A 505 -10.34 -8.02 -14.72
C GLU A 505 -9.91 -7.18 -13.49
N ASN A 506 -8.60 -6.92 -13.31
CA ASN A 506 -8.13 -6.05 -12.25
C ASN A 506 -8.84 -4.70 -12.32
N TYR A 507 -8.71 -4.00 -13.46
CA TYR A 507 -9.44 -2.77 -13.72
C TYR A 507 -10.05 -2.78 -15.12
N GLN A 508 -11.06 -1.96 -15.31
CA GLN A 508 -11.62 -1.66 -16.61
C GLN A 508 -11.22 -0.25 -17.01
N LEU A 509 -10.86 -0.04 -18.28
CA LEU A 509 -10.46 1.28 -18.77
C LEU A 509 -11.52 2.35 -18.45
N GLY A 510 -12.80 2.03 -18.62
CA GLY A 510 -13.91 2.91 -18.27
C GLY A 510 -14.14 3.17 -16.77
N ALA A 511 -13.40 2.49 -15.89
CA ALA A 511 -13.44 2.77 -14.44
C ALA A 511 -12.40 3.81 -14.01
N LEU A 512 -11.49 4.18 -14.89
CA LEU A 512 -10.53 5.25 -14.67
C LEU A 512 -11.21 6.62 -14.77
N SER A 513 -10.53 7.66 -14.30
CA SER A 513 -10.98 9.04 -14.49
C SER A 513 -10.96 9.47 -15.96
N ALA A 514 -11.70 10.53 -16.28
CA ALA A 514 -11.91 10.99 -17.64
C ALA A 514 -10.63 11.14 -18.51
N PRO A 515 -9.49 11.61 -17.99
CA PRO A 515 -8.27 11.71 -18.79
C PRO A 515 -7.78 10.36 -19.37
N PHE A 516 -8.14 9.25 -18.75
CA PHE A 516 -7.69 7.89 -19.14
C PHE A 516 -8.82 7.04 -19.74
N ALA A 517 -10.05 7.20 -19.23
CA ALA A 517 -11.22 6.42 -19.65
C ALA A 517 -11.57 6.59 -21.14
N GLY A 518 -11.20 7.73 -21.74
CA GLY A 518 -11.38 8.03 -23.16
C GLY A 518 -10.33 7.45 -24.08
N ALA A 519 -9.35 6.69 -23.58
CA ALA A 519 -8.32 6.08 -24.41
C ALA A 519 -8.92 5.05 -25.39
N ALA A 520 -8.36 4.99 -26.60
CA ALA A 520 -8.88 4.15 -27.68
C ALA A 520 -8.81 2.63 -27.37
N ASN A 521 -7.87 2.22 -26.55
CA ASN A 521 -7.64 0.83 -26.12
C ASN A 521 -6.81 0.78 -24.83
N HIS A 522 -6.59 -0.41 -24.29
CA HIS A 522 -5.82 -0.64 -23.07
C HIS A 522 -4.38 -0.11 -23.17
N THR A 523 -3.69 -0.36 -24.29
CA THR A 523 -2.32 0.13 -24.50
C THR A 523 -2.26 1.66 -24.46
N ALA A 524 -3.18 2.34 -25.14
CA ALA A 524 -3.27 3.80 -25.09
C ALA A 524 -3.56 4.31 -23.67
N GLY A 525 -4.43 3.62 -22.93
CA GLY A 525 -4.71 3.91 -21.52
C GLY A 525 -3.47 3.77 -20.64
N MET A 526 -2.68 2.71 -20.82
CA MET A 526 -1.41 2.49 -20.10
C MET A 526 -0.38 3.56 -20.43
N VAL A 527 -0.25 3.95 -21.69
CA VAL A 527 0.64 5.05 -22.12
C VAL A 527 0.23 6.36 -21.47
N ALA A 528 -1.07 6.67 -21.45
CA ALA A 528 -1.58 7.88 -20.80
C ALA A 528 -1.31 7.88 -19.28
N LEU A 529 -1.53 6.75 -18.60
CA LEU A 529 -1.19 6.58 -17.18
C LEU A 529 0.32 6.77 -16.94
N ARG A 530 1.16 6.13 -17.77
CA ARG A 530 2.61 6.28 -17.66
C ARG A 530 3.03 7.75 -17.78
N GLN A 531 2.61 8.39 -18.87
CA GLN A 531 2.95 9.79 -19.14
C GLN A 531 2.51 10.72 -18.00
N LYS A 532 1.34 10.46 -17.42
CA LYS A 532 0.82 11.30 -16.35
C LYS A 532 1.54 11.05 -15.02
N PHE A 533 1.67 9.80 -14.64
CA PHE A 533 2.15 9.44 -13.31
C PHE A 533 3.68 9.34 -13.22
N PHE A 534 4.40 9.13 -14.32
CA PHE A 534 5.82 8.84 -14.25
C PHE A 534 6.71 9.75 -15.11
N ASP A 535 6.22 10.31 -16.21
CA ASP A 535 6.97 11.29 -17.01
C ASP A 535 6.73 12.72 -16.49
#